data_cb778c8f9085debeb5f306da9a2a6958
#
_entry.id   cb778c8f9085debeb5f306da9a2a6958
#
_cell.length_a   1.000
_cell.length_b   1.000
_cell.length_c   1.000
_cell.angle_alpha   90.00
_cell.angle_beta   90.00
_cell.angle_gamma   90.00
#
_symmetry.space_group_name_H-M   'P 1'
#
loop_
_entity.id
_entity.type
_entity.pdbx_description
1 polymer ?
#
loop_
_entity_poly.entity_id
_entity_poly.type
_entity_poly.pdbx_seq_one_letter_code
_entity_poly.pdbx_strand_id
1 'polypeptide(L)'
;MQIADKYSPQEIESKWYDYWMEHRLFHSEPDEREPYTIVIPPPNVTGMLHMGHMLNNTLQDVLVRRARMQGKNACWVPGTDHASIATEAKVVAKLKAEGIEKSSLSREEFLRHAWDWKEKYGGVILQQLRKLGASCDWERTCFTMDEARTESVLRVFCDLYEKGLIYRGVRMVNWDPSAQTALSDEEVVFKESHGKLYYLRYRVEGTDRTIIVATTRPETILGDTALCVNPDDERYAWLPEDARVIVPLVGRSVPVIRDTYVDIAFGTGALKVTPAHDVNDYMLGEKYGLESIDIFNDDGTINDKVGLYAGMERFALRKQIKKDLDAAGLLEKTEDYTNNVGYSERTGVAIEPKLSMQWFLSMEKLAGPATQAVLENEIKLVPEKYKNTYRHWMENIKDWCISRQLWWGQRIPAWYLPQGGYVVALNADEALEKARAKSGDASLTLADLRQDEDVLDTWFSSWLWPISVFDGIRHPNNKDIEYYYPTNDLVTGPDIIFFWVARMIMAGYEYRGEKPFGHVYFTGIVRDKIGRKMSKPVSYTHLTLPTNSRV
;
A
#
# COMPACT_ATOMS: atom_id res chain seq x y z
N MET A 1 45.59 -22.75 -25.21
CA MET A 1 44.34 -23.02 -24.47
C MET A 1 43.35 -23.58 -25.47
N GLN A 2 42.89 -24.80 -25.28
CA GLN A 2 41.90 -25.38 -26.17
C GLN A 2 40.53 -24.92 -25.67
N ILE A 3 39.80 -24.18 -26.50
CA ILE A 3 38.45 -23.71 -26.17
C ILE A 3 37.50 -24.92 -26.35
N ALA A 4 36.67 -25.20 -25.36
CA ALA A 4 35.70 -26.28 -25.43
C ALA A 4 34.66 -26.02 -26.55
N ASP A 5 34.27 -27.07 -27.25
CA ASP A 5 33.30 -26.98 -28.37
C ASP A 5 31.90 -26.56 -27.94
N LYS A 6 31.56 -26.72 -26.67
CA LYS A 6 30.28 -26.37 -26.10
C LYS A 6 30.46 -25.64 -24.75
N TYR A 7 29.63 -24.66 -24.55
CA TYR A 7 29.52 -23.97 -23.24
C TYR A 7 28.85 -24.89 -22.21
N SER A 8 29.54 -25.13 -21.08
CA SER A 8 29.02 -25.89 -19.94
C SER A 8 28.84 -24.93 -18.75
N PRO A 9 27.62 -24.44 -18.50
CA PRO A 9 27.35 -23.48 -17.41
C PRO A 9 27.82 -24.01 -16.04
N GLN A 10 27.60 -25.29 -15.79
CA GLN A 10 27.91 -25.92 -14.49
C GLN A 10 29.40 -25.93 -14.16
N GLU A 11 30.27 -26.01 -15.18
CA GLU A 11 31.72 -26.03 -15.01
C GLU A 11 32.35 -24.63 -14.96
N ILE A 12 31.64 -23.63 -15.52
CA ILE A 12 32.23 -22.32 -15.79
C ILE A 12 31.67 -21.24 -14.86
N GLU A 13 30.37 -21.18 -14.66
CA GLU A 13 29.70 -20.05 -13.99
C GLU A 13 30.16 -19.89 -12.54
N SER A 14 30.11 -20.95 -11.73
CA SER A 14 30.50 -20.87 -10.33
C SER A 14 32.00 -20.50 -10.19
N LYS A 15 32.87 -21.13 -10.99
CA LYS A 15 34.31 -20.85 -10.98
C LYS A 15 34.61 -19.36 -11.21
N TRP A 16 33.99 -18.75 -12.22
CA TRP A 16 34.28 -17.36 -12.55
C TRP A 16 33.61 -16.40 -11.58
N TYR A 17 32.41 -16.74 -11.09
CA TYR A 17 31.76 -15.91 -10.10
C TYR A 17 32.53 -15.87 -8.78
N ASP A 18 33.00 -17.02 -8.31
CA ASP A 18 33.84 -17.13 -7.12
C ASP A 18 35.14 -16.33 -7.28
N TYR A 19 35.79 -16.42 -8.45
CA TYR A 19 36.96 -15.61 -8.78
C TYR A 19 36.68 -14.11 -8.69
N TRP A 20 35.54 -13.64 -9.24
CA TRP A 20 35.19 -12.23 -9.18
C TRP A 20 34.93 -11.76 -7.74
N MET A 21 34.35 -12.61 -6.92
CA MET A 21 34.09 -12.30 -5.51
C MET A 21 35.39 -12.28 -4.71
N GLU A 22 36.25 -13.27 -4.87
CA GLU A 22 37.53 -13.34 -4.20
C GLU A 22 38.44 -12.12 -4.49
N HIS A 23 38.39 -11.64 -5.74
CA HIS A 23 39.15 -10.46 -6.17
C HIS A 23 38.38 -9.15 -5.99
N ARG A 24 37.22 -9.15 -5.35
CA ARG A 24 36.36 -7.96 -5.07
C ARG A 24 36.13 -7.10 -6.32
N LEU A 25 35.93 -7.71 -7.51
CA LEU A 25 35.88 -6.97 -8.79
C LEU A 25 34.65 -6.09 -8.94
N PHE A 26 33.64 -6.26 -8.08
CA PHE A 26 32.40 -5.49 -8.09
C PHE A 26 32.35 -4.46 -6.95
N HIS A 27 33.30 -4.48 -6.05
CA HIS A 27 33.36 -3.56 -4.93
C HIS A 27 33.71 -2.14 -5.39
N SER A 28 33.06 -1.15 -4.78
CA SER A 28 33.25 0.26 -5.08
C SER A 28 33.44 1.05 -3.79
N GLU A 29 34.47 1.88 -3.76
CA GLU A 29 34.69 2.89 -2.74
C GLU A 29 34.86 4.26 -3.40
N PRO A 30 34.48 5.36 -2.74
CA PRO A 30 34.69 6.70 -3.26
C PRO A 30 36.14 6.95 -3.64
N ASP A 31 36.40 7.32 -4.90
CA ASP A 31 37.70 7.67 -5.45
C ASP A 31 37.61 8.87 -6.43
N GLU A 32 38.63 9.13 -7.22
CA GLU A 32 38.67 10.28 -8.14
C GLU A 32 37.91 10.04 -9.46
N ARG A 33 37.43 8.82 -9.72
CA ARG A 33 36.71 8.49 -10.96
C ARG A 33 35.29 9.04 -10.88
N GLU A 34 34.68 9.29 -12.05
CA GLU A 34 33.28 9.62 -12.14
C GLU A 34 32.42 8.46 -11.61
N PRO A 35 31.55 8.68 -10.61
CA PRO A 35 30.66 7.64 -10.11
C PRO A 35 29.61 7.26 -11.13
N TYR A 36 29.23 5.98 -11.14
CA TYR A 36 28.07 5.48 -11.82
C TYR A 36 27.29 4.56 -10.88
N THR A 37 26.17 5.03 -10.39
CA THR A 37 25.45 4.37 -9.30
C THR A 37 24.08 3.92 -9.75
N ILE A 38 23.74 2.67 -9.45
CA ILE A 38 22.39 2.12 -9.51
C ILE A 38 22.05 1.50 -8.15
N VAL A 39 20.85 1.76 -7.67
CA VAL A 39 20.25 1.05 -6.54
C VAL A 39 19.23 0.05 -7.08
N ILE A 40 19.33 -1.20 -6.65
CA ILE A 40 18.40 -2.24 -7.10
C ILE A 40 16.99 -1.91 -6.63
N PRO A 41 15.92 -2.13 -7.42
CA PRO A 41 14.58 -2.29 -6.86
C PRO A 41 14.59 -3.49 -5.91
N PRO A 42 14.53 -3.29 -4.58
CA PRO A 42 14.77 -4.37 -3.62
C PRO A 42 13.64 -5.40 -3.71
N PRO A 43 13.93 -6.67 -4.09
CA PRO A 43 12.87 -7.67 -4.19
C PRO A 43 12.28 -8.00 -2.82
N ASN A 44 10.94 -8.11 -2.77
CA ASN A 44 10.21 -8.51 -1.57
C ASN A 44 10.64 -9.91 -1.11
N VAL A 45 10.84 -10.11 0.20
CA VAL A 45 11.21 -11.43 0.78
C VAL A 45 10.06 -12.44 0.82
N THR A 46 9.18 -12.43 -0.17
CA THR A 46 7.96 -13.24 -0.24
C THR A 46 8.12 -14.56 -1.01
N GLY A 47 9.31 -14.87 -1.52
CA GLY A 47 9.59 -16.10 -2.27
C GLY A 47 10.72 -15.92 -3.29
N MET A 48 10.84 -16.87 -4.23
CA MET A 48 11.88 -16.87 -5.26
C MET A 48 11.66 -15.81 -6.33
N LEU A 49 12.72 -15.42 -7.03
CA LEU A 49 12.68 -14.53 -8.19
C LEU A 49 11.99 -15.22 -9.39
N HIS A 50 11.46 -14.42 -10.30
CA HIS A 50 10.86 -14.87 -11.56
C HIS A 50 11.45 -14.10 -12.76
N MET A 51 11.05 -14.42 -13.99
CA MET A 51 11.58 -13.83 -15.22
C MET A 51 11.49 -12.30 -15.28
N GLY A 52 10.49 -11.69 -14.66
CA GLY A 52 10.42 -10.21 -14.55
C GLY A 52 11.60 -9.62 -13.77
N HIS A 53 12.04 -10.27 -12.69
CA HIS A 53 13.23 -9.87 -11.96
C HIS A 53 14.51 -10.10 -12.78
N MET A 54 14.58 -11.21 -13.52
CA MET A 54 15.72 -11.48 -14.41
C MET A 54 15.86 -10.38 -15.46
N LEU A 55 14.79 -10.02 -16.16
CA LEU A 55 14.78 -8.95 -17.16
C LEU A 55 15.28 -7.62 -16.53
N ASN A 56 14.69 -7.23 -15.41
CA ASN A 56 15.02 -5.99 -14.73
C ASN A 56 16.50 -5.94 -14.31
N ASN A 57 16.98 -6.99 -13.65
CA ASN A 57 18.37 -7.03 -13.14
C ASN A 57 19.39 -7.19 -14.27
N THR A 58 19.06 -7.89 -15.36
CA THR A 58 19.95 -7.98 -16.53
C THR A 58 20.17 -6.61 -17.17
N LEU A 59 19.13 -5.80 -17.29
CA LEU A 59 19.27 -4.43 -17.82
C LEU A 59 20.17 -3.57 -16.93
N GLN A 60 20.01 -3.64 -15.61
CA GLN A 60 20.88 -2.96 -14.67
C GLN A 60 22.33 -3.42 -14.80
N ASP A 61 22.56 -4.73 -14.86
CA ASP A 61 23.91 -5.30 -14.99
C ASP A 61 24.62 -4.87 -16.28
N VAL A 62 23.89 -4.80 -17.40
CA VAL A 62 24.41 -4.28 -18.66
C VAL A 62 24.86 -2.83 -18.53
N LEU A 63 24.08 -1.98 -17.90
CA LEU A 63 24.42 -0.57 -17.68
C LEU A 63 25.65 -0.42 -16.77
N VAL A 64 25.68 -1.16 -15.67
CA VAL A 64 26.79 -1.12 -14.70
C VAL A 64 28.09 -1.65 -15.33
N ARG A 65 28.04 -2.77 -16.07
CA ARG A 65 29.21 -3.31 -16.77
C ARG A 65 29.73 -2.36 -17.85
N ARG A 66 28.82 -1.73 -18.60
CA ARG A 66 29.19 -0.68 -19.56
C ARG A 66 29.91 0.49 -18.89
N ALA A 67 29.41 0.96 -17.74
CA ALA A 67 30.06 2.04 -17.00
C ALA A 67 31.47 1.67 -16.54
N ARG A 68 31.68 0.44 -16.05
CA ARG A 68 33.03 -0.08 -15.73
C ARG A 68 33.97 -0.12 -16.94
N MET A 69 33.45 -0.55 -18.10
CA MET A 69 34.23 -0.54 -19.35
C MET A 69 34.61 0.87 -19.81
N GLN A 70 33.83 1.88 -19.41
CA GLN A 70 34.11 3.30 -19.68
C GLN A 70 35.05 3.92 -18.64
N GLY A 71 35.56 3.14 -17.67
CA GLY A 71 36.48 3.59 -16.65
C GLY A 71 35.83 4.30 -15.46
N LYS A 72 34.48 4.29 -15.36
CA LYS A 72 33.79 4.88 -14.23
C LYS A 72 33.89 4.00 -12.98
N ASN A 73 33.74 4.63 -11.83
CA ASN A 73 33.57 3.90 -10.55
C ASN A 73 32.11 3.47 -10.40
N ALA A 74 31.81 2.25 -10.82
CA ALA A 74 30.44 1.76 -10.88
C ALA A 74 30.04 1.02 -9.60
N CYS A 75 29.04 1.56 -8.90
CA CYS A 75 28.44 1.00 -7.70
C CYS A 75 27.01 0.53 -7.98
N TRP A 76 26.75 -0.77 -7.88
CA TRP A 76 25.41 -1.33 -7.96
C TRP A 76 25.03 -1.93 -6.61
N VAL A 77 24.17 -1.22 -5.85
CA VAL A 77 23.81 -1.59 -4.49
C VAL A 77 22.68 -2.63 -4.50
N PRO A 78 22.92 -3.86 -4.01
CA PRO A 78 21.89 -4.87 -3.87
C PRO A 78 21.11 -4.71 -2.56
N GLY A 79 19.92 -5.31 -2.51
CA GLY A 79 19.15 -5.37 -1.28
C GLY A 79 17.84 -6.13 -1.43
N THR A 80 17.08 -6.20 -0.33
CA THR A 80 15.77 -6.85 -0.26
C THR A 80 14.79 -5.99 0.54
N ASP A 81 13.50 -6.12 0.23
CA ASP A 81 12.43 -5.38 0.91
C ASP A 81 11.66 -6.31 1.86
N HIS A 82 11.34 -5.81 3.05
CA HIS A 82 10.57 -6.53 4.07
C HIS A 82 9.10 -6.74 3.67
N ALA A 83 8.55 -5.87 2.81
CA ALA A 83 7.22 -5.97 2.19
C ALA A 83 6.10 -6.29 3.18
N SER A 84 5.87 -5.42 4.14
CA SER A 84 4.98 -5.56 5.32
C SER A 84 3.80 -6.54 5.15
N ILE A 85 2.74 -6.13 4.44
CA ILE A 85 1.51 -6.94 4.26
C ILE A 85 1.81 -8.26 3.57
N ALA A 86 2.60 -8.22 2.49
CA ALA A 86 2.82 -9.39 1.65
C ALA A 86 3.62 -10.48 2.37
N THR A 87 4.61 -10.10 3.18
CA THR A 87 5.42 -11.02 3.98
C THR A 87 4.63 -11.54 5.17
N GLU A 88 3.94 -10.66 5.90
CA GLU A 88 3.09 -11.07 7.03
C GLU A 88 2.04 -12.10 6.58
N ALA A 89 1.34 -11.87 5.47
CA ALA A 89 0.38 -12.82 4.91
C ALA A 89 1.01 -14.19 4.60
N LYS A 90 2.27 -14.22 4.13
CA LYS A 90 3.00 -15.50 3.89
C LYS A 90 3.36 -16.22 5.18
N VAL A 91 3.79 -15.48 6.20
CA VAL A 91 4.11 -16.04 7.51
C VAL A 91 2.84 -16.58 8.18
N VAL A 92 1.74 -15.83 8.15
CA VAL A 92 0.43 -16.27 8.68
C VAL A 92 -0.05 -17.54 7.97
N ALA A 93 0.03 -17.58 6.63
CA ALA A 93 -0.35 -18.78 5.87
C ALA A 93 0.50 -20.01 6.22
N LYS A 94 1.82 -19.82 6.43
CA LYS A 94 2.71 -20.89 6.88
C LYS A 94 2.32 -21.38 8.27
N LEU A 95 2.15 -20.47 9.24
CA LEU A 95 1.75 -20.81 10.61
C LEU A 95 0.43 -21.56 10.66
N LYS A 96 -0.56 -21.10 9.89
CA LYS A 96 -1.87 -21.77 9.78
C LYS A 96 -1.76 -23.19 9.21
N ALA A 97 -0.88 -23.41 8.23
CA ALA A 97 -0.59 -24.75 7.71
C ALA A 97 0.09 -25.66 8.76
N GLU A 98 0.77 -25.09 9.74
CA GLU A 98 1.38 -25.75 10.90
C GLU A 98 0.40 -25.87 12.09
N GLY A 99 -0.85 -25.40 11.95
CA GLY A 99 -1.88 -25.45 12.99
C GLY A 99 -1.77 -24.33 14.05
N ILE A 100 -1.03 -23.27 13.75
CA ILE A 100 -0.81 -22.13 14.66
C ILE A 100 -1.61 -20.92 14.14
N GLU A 101 -2.52 -20.39 14.94
CA GLU A 101 -3.24 -19.16 14.65
C GLU A 101 -2.45 -17.95 15.17
N LYS A 102 -2.37 -16.88 14.35
CA LYS A 102 -1.65 -15.64 14.74
C LYS A 102 -2.17 -15.07 16.07
N SER A 103 -3.47 -15.14 16.31
CA SER A 103 -4.12 -14.63 17.52
C SER A 103 -3.69 -15.35 18.82
N SER A 104 -3.06 -16.53 18.70
CA SER A 104 -2.52 -17.27 19.86
C SER A 104 -1.09 -16.88 20.22
N LEU A 105 -0.45 -16.03 19.42
CA LEU A 105 0.93 -15.60 19.59
C LEU A 105 1.01 -14.19 20.17
N SER A 106 2.07 -13.93 20.94
CA SER A 106 2.52 -12.56 21.19
C SER A 106 3.16 -11.94 19.94
N ARG A 107 3.29 -10.59 19.92
CA ARG A 107 4.00 -9.89 18.84
C ARG A 107 5.44 -10.40 18.67
N GLU A 108 6.14 -10.58 19.76
CA GLU A 108 7.54 -11.04 19.78
C GLU A 108 7.68 -12.47 19.23
N GLU A 109 6.74 -13.35 19.54
CA GLU A 109 6.70 -14.72 19.00
C GLU A 109 6.45 -14.71 17.51
N PHE A 110 5.48 -13.94 17.05
CA PHE A 110 5.22 -13.78 15.62
C PHE A 110 6.43 -13.21 14.88
N LEU A 111 7.06 -12.16 15.41
CA LEU A 111 8.24 -11.54 14.79
C LEU A 111 9.41 -12.52 14.65
N ARG A 112 9.62 -13.46 15.60
CA ARG A 112 10.62 -14.52 15.41
C ARG A 112 10.36 -15.34 14.15
N HIS A 113 9.12 -15.77 13.93
CA HIS A 113 8.74 -16.48 12.70
C HIS A 113 8.92 -15.65 11.44
N ALA A 114 8.66 -14.35 11.50
CA ALA A 114 8.85 -13.44 10.38
C ALA A 114 10.33 -13.21 10.05
N TRP A 115 11.19 -13.11 11.07
CA TRP A 115 12.64 -13.03 10.86
C TRP A 115 13.21 -14.33 10.29
N ASP A 116 12.79 -15.50 10.76
CA ASP A 116 13.18 -16.81 10.19
C ASP A 116 12.78 -16.92 8.72
N TRP A 117 11.58 -16.43 8.39
CA TRP A 117 11.12 -16.35 7.00
C TRP A 117 12.01 -15.45 6.15
N LYS A 118 12.35 -14.26 6.64
CA LYS A 118 13.25 -13.30 5.97
C LYS A 118 14.63 -13.89 5.75
N GLU A 119 15.23 -14.52 6.75
CA GLU A 119 16.56 -15.16 6.61
C GLU A 119 16.53 -16.20 5.49
N LYS A 120 15.54 -17.07 5.48
CA LYS A 120 15.39 -18.11 4.47
C LYS A 120 15.23 -17.53 3.05
N TYR A 121 14.26 -16.66 2.83
CA TYR A 121 13.92 -16.21 1.48
C TYR A 121 14.77 -15.03 1.00
N GLY A 122 15.23 -14.17 1.89
CA GLY A 122 16.21 -13.14 1.57
C GLY A 122 17.53 -13.73 1.08
N GLY A 123 18.03 -14.76 1.75
CA GLY A 123 19.23 -15.51 1.32
C GLY A 123 19.05 -16.15 -0.06
N VAL A 124 17.90 -16.79 -0.32
CA VAL A 124 17.60 -17.39 -1.64
C VAL A 124 17.60 -16.35 -2.76
N ILE A 125 16.98 -15.18 -2.54
CA ILE A 125 16.92 -14.08 -3.51
C ILE A 125 18.33 -13.62 -3.89
N LEU A 126 19.18 -13.37 -2.91
CA LEU A 126 20.55 -12.91 -3.17
C LEU A 126 21.39 -13.98 -3.87
N GLN A 127 21.19 -15.27 -3.54
CA GLN A 127 21.84 -16.37 -4.25
C GLN A 127 21.36 -16.48 -5.70
N GLN A 128 20.08 -16.29 -5.98
CA GLN A 128 19.54 -16.28 -7.34
C GLN A 128 20.12 -15.12 -8.18
N LEU A 129 20.30 -13.94 -7.60
CA LEU A 129 20.97 -12.83 -8.27
C LEU A 129 22.44 -13.14 -8.58
N ARG A 130 23.17 -13.76 -7.65
CA ARG A 130 24.53 -14.23 -7.90
C ARG A 130 24.57 -15.28 -9.01
N LYS A 131 23.62 -16.21 -9.01
CA LYS A 131 23.52 -17.24 -10.06
C LYS A 131 23.17 -16.65 -11.43
N LEU A 132 22.44 -15.53 -11.47
CA LEU A 132 22.21 -14.74 -12.68
C LEU A 132 23.48 -14.06 -13.20
N GLY A 133 24.54 -14.02 -12.42
CA GLY A 133 25.80 -13.35 -12.74
C GLY A 133 25.80 -11.84 -12.43
N ALA A 134 24.86 -11.37 -11.62
CA ALA A 134 24.72 -9.95 -11.28
C ALA A 134 25.99 -9.39 -10.63
N SER A 135 26.52 -8.29 -11.19
CA SER A 135 27.78 -7.66 -10.74
C SER A 135 27.54 -6.59 -9.67
N CYS A 136 26.72 -6.92 -8.67
CA CYS A 136 26.44 -6.06 -7.52
C CYS A 136 27.65 -5.92 -6.59
N ASP A 137 27.73 -4.79 -5.92
CA ASP A 137 28.61 -4.62 -4.75
C ASP A 137 27.97 -5.30 -3.53
N TRP A 138 28.29 -6.58 -3.34
CA TRP A 138 27.67 -7.42 -2.32
C TRP A 138 28.02 -7.02 -0.88
N GLU A 139 29.09 -6.25 -0.68
CA GLU A 139 29.48 -5.73 0.62
C GLU A 139 28.54 -4.61 1.09
N ARG A 140 27.83 -3.99 0.13
CA ARG A 140 26.80 -2.96 0.38
C ARG A 140 25.38 -3.51 0.43
N THR A 141 25.24 -4.83 0.60
CA THR A 141 23.90 -5.45 0.68
C THR A 141 23.07 -4.87 1.83
N CYS A 142 21.89 -4.35 1.54
CA CYS A 142 20.98 -3.74 2.50
C CYS A 142 19.63 -4.48 2.58
N PHE A 143 18.98 -4.34 3.72
CA PHE A 143 17.60 -4.78 3.94
C PHE A 143 16.77 -3.59 4.44
N THR A 144 15.60 -3.36 3.88
CA THR A 144 14.79 -2.16 4.21
C THR A 144 14.40 -2.05 5.70
N MET A 145 14.53 -3.14 6.46
CA MET A 145 14.22 -3.19 7.89
C MET A 145 15.43 -3.58 8.74
N ASP A 146 16.66 -3.41 8.24
CA ASP A 146 17.85 -3.48 9.10
C ASP A 146 17.92 -2.26 10.04
N GLU A 147 18.80 -2.31 11.02
CA GLU A 147 18.90 -1.30 12.08
C GLU A 147 19.10 0.12 11.51
N ALA A 148 20.05 0.29 10.58
CA ALA A 148 20.38 1.60 10.03
C ALA A 148 19.22 2.18 9.18
N ARG A 149 18.53 1.34 8.39
CA ARG A 149 17.37 1.77 7.57
C ARG A 149 16.15 2.00 8.45
N THR A 150 15.95 1.19 9.47
CA THR A 150 14.89 1.40 10.46
C THR A 150 15.08 2.73 11.18
N GLU A 151 16.26 3.03 11.68
CA GLU A 151 16.54 4.32 12.32
C GLU A 151 16.31 5.49 11.35
N SER A 152 16.75 5.37 10.09
CA SER A 152 16.51 6.39 9.06
C SER A 152 15.01 6.66 8.85
N VAL A 153 14.21 5.61 8.78
CA VAL A 153 12.75 5.70 8.63
C VAL A 153 12.10 6.40 9.83
N LEU A 154 12.50 6.03 11.05
CA LEU A 154 11.95 6.64 12.26
C LEU A 154 12.35 8.12 12.40
N ARG A 155 13.58 8.48 12.03
CA ARG A 155 14.03 9.89 11.98
C ARG A 155 13.19 10.70 11.00
N VAL A 156 12.95 10.16 9.80
CA VAL A 156 12.10 10.80 8.78
C VAL A 156 10.67 10.97 9.28
N PHE A 157 10.10 9.97 9.96
CA PHE A 157 8.77 10.09 10.55
C PHE A 157 8.71 11.21 11.58
N CYS A 158 9.68 11.27 12.50
CA CYS A 158 9.75 12.31 13.54
C CYS A 158 9.90 13.71 12.91
N ASP A 159 10.79 13.87 11.93
CA ASP A 159 11.02 15.14 11.24
C ASP A 159 9.76 15.62 10.50
N LEU A 160 9.10 14.76 9.72
CA LEU A 160 7.88 15.12 9.01
C LEU A 160 6.71 15.40 9.96
N TYR A 161 6.66 14.75 11.11
CA TYR A 161 5.69 15.05 12.15
C TYR A 161 5.95 16.44 12.77
N GLU A 162 7.18 16.76 13.08
CA GLU A 162 7.56 18.09 13.61
C GLU A 162 7.29 19.22 12.61
N LYS A 163 7.45 18.94 11.31
CA LYS A 163 7.07 19.85 10.20
C LYS A 163 5.55 19.96 10.00
N GLY A 164 4.74 19.19 10.74
CA GLY A 164 3.28 19.16 10.61
C GLY A 164 2.78 18.50 9.33
N LEU A 165 3.63 17.73 8.62
CA LEU A 165 3.27 16.99 7.43
C LEU A 165 2.70 15.61 7.76
N ILE A 166 3.14 14.98 8.84
CA ILE A 166 2.52 13.77 9.37
C ILE A 166 1.50 14.16 10.43
N TYR A 167 0.30 13.59 10.32
CA TYR A 167 -0.78 13.79 11.27
C TYR A 167 -1.56 12.49 11.50
N ARG A 168 -2.29 12.44 12.62
CA ARG A 168 -3.19 11.35 12.96
C ARG A 168 -4.64 11.83 12.93
N GLY A 169 -5.50 11.12 12.22
CA GLY A 169 -6.90 11.54 12.07
C GLY A 169 -7.81 10.41 11.61
N VAL A 170 -9.12 10.62 11.81
CA VAL A 170 -10.16 9.75 11.25
C VAL A 170 -10.40 10.14 9.79
N ARG A 171 -10.25 9.17 8.90
CA ARG A 171 -10.55 9.32 7.48
C ARG A 171 -11.21 8.05 6.95
N MET A 172 -11.92 8.19 5.83
CA MET A 172 -12.36 7.04 5.06
C MET A 172 -11.14 6.39 4.40
N VAL A 173 -10.87 5.13 4.72
CA VAL A 173 -9.76 4.35 4.15
C VAL A 173 -10.28 3.12 3.43
N ASN A 174 -9.46 2.58 2.53
CA ASN A 174 -9.68 1.27 1.96
C ASN A 174 -9.25 0.21 2.99
N TRP A 175 -10.16 -0.61 3.45
CA TRP A 175 -9.90 -1.64 4.44
C TRP A 175 -9.86 -3.02 3.82
N ASP A 176 -8.82 -3.79 4.12
CA ASP A 176 -8.72 -5.21 3.75
C ASP A 176 -9.22 -6.07 4.92
N PRO A 177 -10.42 -6.65 4.85
CA PRO A 177 -10.98 -7.42 5.96
C PRO A 177 -10.30 -8.79 6.16
N SER A 178 -9.55 -9.29 5.18
CA SER A 178 -8.78 -10.53 5.32
C SER A 178 -7.45 -10.29 6.03
N ALA A 179 -6.76 -9.22 5.70
CA ALA A 179 -5.52 -8.81 6.37
C ALA A 179 -5.79 -7.95 7.61
N GLN A 180 -7.02 -7.47 7.81
CA GLN A 180 -7.46 -6.57 8.88
C GLN A 180 -6.57 -5.33 9.00
N THR A 181 -6.33 -4.68 7.87
CA THR A 181 -5.46 -3.50 7.78
C THR A 181 -5.95 -2.50 6.73
N ALA A 182 -5.60 -1.23 6.94
CA ALA A 182 -5.78 -0.19 5.94
C ALA A 182 -4.84 -0.41 4.75
N LEU A 183 -5.31 0.00 3.57
CA LEU A 183 -4.58 0.04 2.31
C LEU A 183 -4.49 1.49 1.82
N SER A 184 -3.45 1.82 1.08
CA SER A 184 -3.44 3.03 0.27
C SER A 184 -4.27 2.86 -1.00
N ASP A 185 -4.69 3.98 -1.62
CA ASP A 185 -5.55 3.95 -2.82
C ASP A 185 -4.90 3.14 -3.96
N GLU A 186 -3.59 3.21 -4.09
CA GLU A 186 -2.82 2.51 -5.13
C GLU A 186 -2.79 0.97 -4.93
N GLU A 187 -3.02 0.47 -3.71
CA GLU A 187 -3.08 -0.97 -3.41
C GLU A 187 -4.43 -1.60 -3.75
N VAL A 188 -5.37 -0.80 -4.27
CA VAL A 188 -6.70 -1.25 -4.68
C VAL A 188 -6.76 -1.47 -6.18
N VAL A 189 -7.08 -2.68 -6.60
CA VAL A 189 -7.26 -3.06 -8.01
C VAL A 189 -8.74 -3.18 -8.32
N PHE A 190 -9.23 -2.32 -9.22
CA PHE A 190 -10.62 -2.39 -9.66
C PHE A 190 -10.81 -3.49 -10.69
N LYS A 191 -11.82 -4.33 -10.47
CA LYS A 191 -12.19 -5.42 -11.37
C LYS A 191 -13.67 -5.36 -11.67
N GLU A 192 -14.02 -5.62 -12.93
CA GLU A 192 -15.40 -5.81 -13.33
C GLU A 192 -15.98 -7.02 -12.58
N SER A 193 -17.11 -6.82 -11.93
CA SER A 193 -17.81 -7.81 -11.11
C SER A 193 -19.26 -7.87 -11.49
N HIS A 194 -19.72 -9.09 -11.76
CA HIS A 194 -21.13 -9.37 -12.07
C HIS A 194 -21.90 -9.61 -10.78
N GLY A 195 -22.80 -8.71 -10.47
CA GLY A 195 -23.63 -8.72 -9.27
C GLY A 195 -25.10 -8.50 -9.55
N LYS A 196 -25.79 -7.99 -8.57
CA LYS A 196 -27.20 -7.60 -8.67
C LYS A 196 -27.39 -6.16 -8.20
N LEU A 197 -28.35 -5.48 -8.81
CA LEU A 197 -28.89 -4.22 -8.34
C LEU A 197 -30.23 -4.52 -7.65
N TYR A 198 -30.35 -4.10 -6.41
CA TYR A 198 -31.51 -4.34 -5.56
C TYR A 198 -32.31 -3.05 -5.45
N TYR A 199 -33.62 -3.11 -5.73
CA TYR A 199 -34.53 -1.98 -5.63
C TYR A 199 -35.34 -2.13 -4.33
N LEU A 200 -35.09 -1.23 -3.38
CA LEU A 200 -35.60 -1.29 -2.00
C LEU A 200 -36.66 -0.21 -1.76
N ARG A 201 -37.73 -0.56 -1.07
CA ARG A 201 -38.84 0.34 -0.71
C ARG A 201 -38.61 0.96 0.66
N TYR A 202 -38.38 2.27 0.71
CA TYR A 202 -38.32 3.07 1.93
C TYR A 202 -39.69 3.75 2.13
N ARG A 203 -40.40 3.41 3.19
CA ARG A 203 -41.69 4.05 3.50
C ARG A 203 -41.46 5.47 3.98
N VAL A 204 -42.20 6.44 3.40
CA VAL A 204 -42.19 7.82 3.88
C VAL A 204 -43.02 7.91 5.16
N GLU A 205 -42.44 8.42 6.22
CA GLU A 205 -43.05 8.49 7.54
C GLU A 205 -44.33 9.32 7.51
N GLY A 206 -45.38 8.84 8.20
CA GLY A 206 -46.66 9.50 8.22
C GLY A 206 -47.50 9.36 6.93
N THR A 207 -47.07 8.57 5.95
CA THR A 207 -47.78 8.35 4.68
C THR A 207 -47.78 6.88 4.27
N ASP A 208 -48.62 6.53 3.28
CA ASP A 208 -48.60 5.21 2.63
C ASP A 208 -47.64 5.16 1.41
N ARG A 209 -46.90 6.24 1.15
CA ARG A 209 -45.98 6.33 0.00
C ARG A 209 -44.61 5.75 0.31
N THR A 210 -43.96 5.28 -0.73
CA THR A 210 -42.59 4.75 -0.66
C THR A 210 -41.70 5.47 -1.65
N ILE A 211 -40.41 5.58 -1.28
CA ILE A 211 -39.31 5.94 -2.18
C ILE A 211 -38.55 4.66 -2.51
N ILE A 212 -38.30 4.42 -3.79
CA ILE A 212 -37.53 3.26 -4.23
C ILE A 212 -36.08 3.68 -4.41
N VAL A 213 -35.15 2.94 -3.80
CA VAL A 213 -33.68 3.13 -3.91
C VAL A 213 -33.06 1.92 -4.56
N ALA A 214 -32.14 2.15 -5.50
CA ALA A 214 -31.36 1.11 -6.13
C ALA A 214 -29.96 1.02 -5.51
N THR A 215 -29.55 -0.18 -5.06
CA THR A 215 -28.23 -0.39 -4.45
C THR A 215 -27.63 -1.73 -4.86
N THR A 216 -26.30 -1.76 -5.02
CA THR A 216 -25.53 -3.01 -5.19
C THR A 216 -25.16 -3.65 -3.85
N ARG A 217 -25.32 -2.90 -2.75
CA ARG A 217 -24.90 -3.27 -1.40
C ARG A 217 -26.07 -3.21 -0.41
N PRO A 218 -27.06 -4.11 -0.51
CA PRO A 218 -28.22 -4.08 0.37
C PRO A 218 -27.87 -4.33 1.84
N GLU A 219 -26.73 -4.98 2.15
CA GLU A 219 -26.25 -5.19 3.52
C GLU A 219 -25.97 -3.88 4.26
N THR A 220 -25.57 -2.81 3.55
CA THR A 220 -25.20 -1.54 4.20
C THR A 220 -26.41 -0.70 4.64
N ILE A 221 -27.67 -1.09 4.30
CA ILE A 221 -28.86 -0.40 4.80
C ILE A 221 -28.91 -0.34 6.34
N LEU A 222 -28.28 -1.30 7.01
CA LEU A 222 -28.20 -1.34 8.47
C LEU A 222 -27.54 -0.08 9.05
N GLY A 223 -26.69 0.58 8.27
CA GLY A 223 -25.99 1.83 8.63
C GLY A 223 -26.55 3.09 7.97
N ASP A 224 -27.69 3.04 7.28
CA ASP A 224 -28.26 4.21 6.61
C ASP A 224 -28.66 5.29 7.61
N THR A 225 -28.28 6.54 7.31
CA THR A 225 -28.60 7.71 8.15
C THR A 225 -29.34 8.80 7.41
N ALA A 226 -29.51 8.69 6.09
CA ALA A 226 -30.39 9.54 5.28
C ALA A 226 -30.78 8.84 3.96
N LEU A 227 -31.80 9.38 3.28
CA LEU A 227 -31.94 9.30 1.83
C LEU A 227 -31.56 10.64 1.20
N CYS A 228 -31.03 10.62 -0.01
CA CYS A 228 -30.72 11.82 -0.79
C CYS A 228 -31.52 11.81 -2.11
N VAL A 229 -32.11 12.94 -2.46
CA VAL A 229 -32.75 13.15 -3.75
C VAL A 229 -32.24 14.45 -4.37
N ASN A 230 -32.30 14.55 -5.69
CA ASN A 230 -31.92 15.80 -6.36
C ASN A 230 -33.03 16.84 -6.16
N PRO A 231 -32.75 18.10 -5.77
CA PRO A 231 -33.76 19.14 -5.56
C PRO A 231 -34.55 19.47 -6.84
N ASP A 232 -33.97 19.25 -8.02
CA ASP A 232 -34.59 19.53 -9.31
C ASP A 232 -35.37 18.33 -9.90
N ASP A 233 -35.45 17.21 -9.16
CA ASP A 233 -36.16 16.01 -9.60
C ASP A 233 -37.64 16.10 -9.28
N GLU A 234 -38.46 16.37 -10.32
CA GLU A 234 -39.92 16.49 -10.20
C GLU A 234 -40.62 15.26 -9.59
N ARG A 235 -39.99 14.08 -9.70
CA ARG A 235 -40.53 12.84 -9.10
C ARG A 235 -40.66 12.93 -7.58
N TYR A 236 -39.85 13.79 -6.95
CA TYR A 236 -39.78 13.97 -5.50
C TYR A 236 -40.26 15.35 -5.01
N ALA A 237 -40.83 16.19 -5.91
CA ALA A 237 -41.32 17.52 -5.57
C ALA A 237 -42.47 17.50 -4.52
N TRP A 238 -43.14 16.36 -4.37
CA TRP A 238 -44.22 16.17 -3.39
C TRP A 238 -43.72 15.96 -1.94
N LEU A 239 -42.45 15.71 -1.72
CA LEU A 239 -41.86 15.52 -0.39
C LEU A 239 -41.80 16.86 0.36
N PRO A 240 -42.26 16.93 1.62
CA PRO A 240 -42.03 18.10 2.45
C PRO A 240 -40.55 18.30 2.75
N GLU A 241 -40.15 19.50 3.17
CA GLU A 241 -38.75 19.84 3.47
C GLU A 241 -38.18 18.99 4.62
N ASP A 242 -39.01 18.65 5.58
CA ASP A 242 -38.69 17.83 6.76
C ASP A 242 -39.04 16.34 6.58
N ALA A 243 -39.18 15.89 5.32
CA ALA A 243 -39.54 14.50 5.02
C ALA A 243 -38.57 13.52 5.67
N ARG A 244 -39.12 12.46 6.22
CA ARG A 244 -38.39 11.35 6.80
C ARG A 244 -38.85 10.02 6.21
N VAL A 245 -37.94 9.05 6.20
CA VAL A 245 -38.23 7.69 5.73
C VAL A 245 -37.82 6.67 6.77
N ILE A 246 -38.45 5.50 6.70
CA ILE A 246 -38.14 4.36 7.57
C ILE A 246 -37.18 3.43 6.82
N VAL A 247 -36.00 3.20 7.41
CA VAL A 247 -34.99 2.27 6.86
C VAL A 247 -35.56 0.83 6.89
N PRO A 248 -35.57 0.12 5.76
CA PRO A 248 -36.09 -1.24 5.65
C PRO A 248 -35.44 -2.19 6.67
N LEU A 249 -36.20 -3.10 7.26
CA LEU A 249 -35.85 -4.07 8.28
C LEU A 249 -35.36 -3.47 9.61
N VAL A 250 -34.68 -2.34 9.60
CA VAL A 250 -34.13 -1.66 10.78
C VAL A 250 -35.18 -0.89 11.54
N GLY A 251 -36.13 -0.28 10.82
CA GLY A 251 -37.20 0.56 11.41
C GLY A 251 -36.74 1.95 11.87
N ARG A 252 -35.50 2.34 11.62
CA ARG A 252 -34.96 3.67 11.96
C ARG A 252 -35.56 4.73 11.05
N SER A 253 -36.03 5.83 11.66
CA SER A 253 -36.45 7.02 10.92
C SER A 253 -35.25 7.89 10.60
N VAL A 254 -35.06 8.22 9.31
CA VAL A 254 -33.94 9.03 8.82
C VAL A 254 -34.46 10.16 7.93
N PRO A 255 -33.78 11.32 7.85
CA PRO A 255 -34.18 12.44 7.01
C PRO A 255 -34.03 12.14 5.52
N VAL A 256 -34.82 12.83 4.70
CA VAL A 256 -34.57 12.95 3.25
C VAL A 256 -33.85 14.27 3.00
N ILE A 257 -32.59 14.20 2.62
CA ILE A 257 -31.79 15.37 2.26
C ILE A 257 -31.87 15.65 0.74
N ARG A 258 -31.55 16.87 0.35
CA ARG A 258 -31.61 17.31 -1.06
C ARG A 258 -30.23 17.77 -1.51
N ASP A 259 -29.68 17.09 -2.53
CA ASP A 259 -28.36 17.42 -3.07
C ASP A 259 -28.29 17.17 -4.57
N THR A 260 -27.65 18.09 -5.29
CA THR A 260 -27.37 17.98 -6.73
C THR A 260 -26.37 16.88 -7.08
N TYR A 261 -25.72 16.27 -6.08
CA TYR A 261 -24.88 15.09 -6.24
C TYR A 261 -25.63 13.92 -6.87
N VAL A 262 -26.94 13.77 -6.56
CA VAL A 262 -27.76 12.67 -7.11
C VAL A 262 -28.08 12.96 -8.57
N ASP A 263 -27.65 12.06 -9.47
CA ASP A 263 -27.99 12.13 -10.89
C ASP A 263 -29.46 11.71 -11.11
N ILE A 264 -30.27 12.65 -11.61
CA ILE A 264 -31.69 12.46 -11.93
C ILE A 264 -31.90 11.33 -12.96
N ALA A 265 -30.96 11.17 -13.90
CA ALA A 265 -31.04 10.17 -14.97
C ALA A 265 -30.61 8.77 -14.53
N PHE A 266 -29.92 8.64 -13.40
CA PHE A 266 -29.43 7.35 -12.93
C PHE A 266 -30.41 6.66 -11.98
N GLY A 267 -30.76 5.42 -12.29
CA GLY A 267 -31.58 4.56 -11.42
C GLY A 267 -32.95 5.15 -11.09
N THR A 268 -33.24 5.28 -9.82
CA THR A 268 -34.51 5.86 -9.31
C THR A 268 -34.40 7.35 -9.04
N GLY A 269 -33.23 7.97 -9.12
CA GLY A 269 -33.00 9.35 -8.70
C GLY A 269 -33.03 9.55 -7.17
N ALA A 270 -33.01 8.45 -6.41
CA ALA A 270 -32.90 8.47 -4.96
C ALA A 270 -31.74 7.60 -4.51
N LEU A 271 -30.91 8.14 -3.62
CA LEU A 271 -29.71 7.51 -3.08
C LEU A 271 -29.88 7.26 -1.59
N LYS A 272 -29.60 6.03 -1.12
CA LYS A 272 -29.40 5.78 0.32
C LYS A 272 -28.05 6.35 0.74
N VAL A 273 -27.94 6.91 1.92
CA VAL A 273 -26.72 7.51 2.42
C VAL A 273 -26.24 6.74 3.64
N THR A 274 -25.06 6.11 3.49
CA THR A 274 -24.41 5.32 4.53
C THR A 274 -22.98 5.84 4.74
N PRO A 275 -22.79 6.92 5.52
CA PRO A 275 -21.53 7.65 5.63
C PRO A 275 -20.34 6.80 6.08
N ALA A 276 -20.57 5.73 6.84
CA ALA A 276 -19.49 4.86 7.32
C ALA A 276 -18.94 3.89 6.25
N HIS A 277 -19.63 3.69 5.11
CA HIS A 277 -19.34 2.59 4.17
C HIS A 277 -19.25 2.99 2.70
N ASP A 278 -19.27 4.28 2.40
CA ASP A 278 -19.07 4.83 1.06
C ASP A 278 -18.43 6.21 1.15
N VAL A 279 -17.44 6.48 0.29
CA VAL A 279 -16.68 7.74 0.30
C VAL A 279 -17.56 8.94 -0.03
N ASN A 280 -18.48 8.79 -1.00
CA ASN A 280 -19.36 9.88 -1.42
C ASN A 280 -20.46 10.11 -0.38
N ASP A 281 -20.98 9.03 0.21
CA ASP A 281 -21.95 9.12 1.31
C ASP A 281 -21.31 9.78 2.54
N TYR A 282 -20.03 9.54 2.78
CA TYR A 282 -19.28 10.22 3.85
C TYR A 282 -19.23 11.74 3.63
N MET A 283 -18.93 12.19 2.40
CA MET A 283 -18.92 13.62 2.07
C MET A 283 -20.32 14.26 2.24
N LEU A 284 -21.39 13.54 1.88
CA LEU A 284 -22.76 13.99 2.15
C LEU A 284 -23.01 14.02 3.67
N GLY A 285 -22.52 13.02 4.40
CA GLY A 285 -22.60 12.97 5.87
C GLY A 285 -22.00 14.18 6.53
N GLU A 286 -20.76 14.56 6.17
CA GLU A 286 -20.09 15.76 6.66
C GLU A 286 -20.85 17.05 6.30
N LYS A 287 -21.34 17.16 5.05
CA LYS A 287 -22.07 18.33 4.55
C LYS A 287 -23.37 18.57 5.31
N TYR A 288 -24.08 17.49 5.65
CA TYR A 288 -25.41 17.55 6.28
C TYR A 288 -25.42 17.19 7.77
N GLY A 289 -24.25 16.96 8.37
CA GLY A 289 -24.12 16.63 9.79
C GLY A 289 -24.79 15.29 10.15
N LEU A 290 -24.70 14.29 9.26
CA LEU A 290 -25.30 12.98 9.48
C LEU A 290 -24.43 12.11 10.38
N GLU A 291 -25.06 11.23 11.16
CA GLU A 291 -24.36 10.23 11.93
C GLU A 291 -23.68 9.20 11.02
N SER A 292 -22.48 8.74 11.41
CA SER A 292 -21.79 7.64 10.75
C SER A 292 -21.91 6.36 11.57
N ILE A 293 -22.68 5.41 11.09
CA ILE A 293 -22.93 4.13 11.77
C ILE A 293 -22.09 3.04 11.12
N ASP A 294 -20.96 2.67 11.74
CA ASP A 294 -20.14 1.54 11.31
C ASP A 294 -20.82 0.22 11.69
N ILE A 295 -21.10 -0.61 10.68
CA ILE A 295 -21.79 -1.89 10.84
C ILE A 295 -20.86 -3.10 10.80
N PHE A 296 -19.57 -2.92 10.45
CA PHE A 296 -18.64 -4.02 10.28
C PHE A 296 -17.60 -4.08 11.40
N ASN A 297 -17.23 -5.31 11.75
CA ASN A 297 -15.99 -5.62 12.44
C ASN A 297 -14.81 -5.57 11.46
N ASP A 298 -13.58 -5.61 11.97
CA ASP A 298 -12.37 -5.55 11.15
C ASP A 298 -12.22 -6.72 10.16
N ASP A 299 -12.81 -7.87 10.47
CA ASP A 299 -12.85 -9.07 9.60
C ASP A 299 -13.98 -9.06 8.55
N GLY A 300 -14.79 -7.98 8.50
CA GLY A 300 -15.92 -7.85 7.59
C GLY A 300 -17.18 -8.58 8.02
N THR A 301 -17.26 -9.06 9.25
CA THR A 301 -18.50 -9.53 9.85
C THR A 301 -19.33 -8.37 10.43
N ILE A 302 -20.62 -8.57 10.63
CA ILE A 302 -21.49 -7.56 11.23
C ILE A 302 -21.20 -7.43 12.73
N ASN A 303 -21.05 -6.20 13.20
CA ASN A 303 -20.80 -5.94 14.61
C ASN A 303 -22.07 -6.03 15.49
N ASP A 304 -21.86 -6.20 16.79
CA ASP A 304 -22.95 -6.37 17.76
C ASP A 304 -23.79 -5.09 17.97
N LYS A 305 -23.26 -3.90 17.62
CA LYS A 305 -23.95 -2.61 17.81
C LYS A 305 -25.15 -2.45 16.91
N VAL A 306 -25.18 -3.16 15.79
CA VAL A 306 -26.29 -3.12 14.83
C VAL A 306 -27.55 -3.81 15.39
N GLY A 307 -27.39 -4.78 16.28
CA GLY A 307 -28.49 -5.53 16.90
C GLY A 307 -29.16 -6.57 15.99
N LEU A 308 -28.87 -6.55 14.70
CA LEU A 308 -29.37 -7.49 13.70
C LEU A 308 -28.18 -8.16 12.97
N TYR A 309 -28.27 -9.46 12.74
CA TYR A 309 -27.30 -10.24 11.95
C TYR A 309 -25.85 -10.24 12.51
N ALA A 310 -25.66 -9.95 13.81
CA ALA A 310 -24.36 -9.90 14.45
C ALA A 310 -23.53 -11.18 14.17
N GLY A 311 -22.24 -10.99 13.83
CA GLY A 311 -21.30 -12.07 13.51
C GLY A 311 -21.47 -12.66 12.08
N MET A 312 -22.46 -12.25 11.30
CA MET A 312 -22.64 -12.75 9.94
C MET A 312 -21.63 -12.07 8.99
N GLU A 313 -21.01 -12.87 8.10
CA GLU A 313 -20.12 -12.36 7.06
C GLU A 313 -20.90 -11.54 6.02
N ARG A 314 -20.36 -10.44 5.55
CA ARG A 314 -21.00 -9.43 4.71
C ARG A 314 -21.68 -9.97 3.43
N PHE A 315 -21.04 -10.91 2.71
CA PHE A 315 -21.64 -11.49 1.50
C PHE A 315 -22.69 -12.56 1.82
N ALA A 316 -22.56 -13.25 2.94
CA ALA A 316 -23.62 -14.12 3.46
C ALA A 316 -24.83 -13.28 3.87
N LEU A 317 -24.60 -12.16 4.55
CA LEU A 317 -25.63 -11.20 4.91
C LEU A 317 -26.35 -10.63 3.69
N ARG A 318 -25.64 -10.24 2.63
CA ARG A 318 -26.25 -9.74 1.39
C ARG A 318 -27.29 -10.70 0.83
N LYS A 319 -27.01 -12.00 0.90
CA LYS A 319 -27.95 -13.05 0.48
C LYS A 319 -29.14 -13.19 1.44
N GLN A 320 -28.90 -13.05 2.74
CA GLN A 320 -29.94 -13.16 3.76
C GLN A 320 -30.87 -11.94 3.74
N ILE A 321 -30.31 -10.72 3.71
CA ILE A 321 -31.08 -9.46 3.63
C ILE A 321 -32.01 -9.44 2.42
N LYS A 322 -31.56 -9.96 1.27
CA LYS A 322 -32.44 -10.09 0.10
C LYS A 322 -33.70 -10.90 0.43
N LYS A 323 -33.57 -12.05 1.11
CA LYS A 323 -34.68 -12.92 1.48
C LYS A 323 -35.62 -12.23 2.47
N ASP A 324 -35.05 -11.53 3.44
CA ASP A 324 -35.82 -10.88 4.49
C ASP A 324 -36.59 -9.67 3.95
N LEU A 325 -35.97 -8.89 3.05
CA LEU A 325 -36.61 -7.80 2.33
C LEU A 325 -37.78 -8.29 1.43
N ASP A 326 -37.55 -9.41 0.73
CA ASP A 326 -38.58 -10.03 -0.11
C ASP A 326 -39.78 -10.53 0.74
N ALA A 327 -39.49 -11.24 1.81
CA ALA A 327 -40.50 -11.72 2.76
C ALA A 327 -41.28 -10.58 3.43
N ALA A 328 -40.64 -9.43 3.67
CA ALA A 328 -41.31 -8.25 4.23
C ALA A 328 -42.03 -7.37 3.18
N GLY A 329 -41.98 -7.72 1.89
CA GLY A 329 -42.55 -6.93 0.80
C GLY A 329 -41.83 -5.60 0.55
N LEU A 330 -40.56 -5.49 1.01
CA LEU A 330 -39.72 -4.31 0.91
C LEU A 330 -38.72 -4.36 -0.26
N LEU A 331 -38.65 -5.48 -0.98
CA LEU A 331 -37.89 -5.64 -2.21
C LEU A 331 -38.81 -5.43 -3.42
N GLU A 332 -38.59 -4.39 -4.22
CA GLU A 332 -39.34 -4.13 -5.44
C GLU A 332 -38.97 -5.11 -6.56
N LYS A 333 -37.68 -5.20 -6.86
CA LYS A 333 -37.07 -6.10 -7.87
C LYS A 333 -35.60 -6.26 -7.69
N THR A 334 -35.01 -7.19 -8.44
CA THR A 334 -33.56 -7.31 -8.60
C THR A 334 -33.21 -7.44 -10.09
N GLU A 335 -32.11 -6.81 -10.50
CA GLU A 335 -31.59 -6.86 -11.88
C GLU A 335 -30.14 -7.32 -11.88
N ASP A 336 -29.70 -7.94 -12.97
CA ASP A 336 -28.28 -8.20 -13.19
C ASP A 336 -27.57 -6.86 -13.40
N TYR A 337 -26.45 -6.69 -12.73
CA TYR A 337 -25.68 -5.44 -12.79
C TYR A 337 -24.19 -5.73 -12.75
N THR A 338 -23.47 -5.06 -13.65
CA THR A 338 -22.01 -5.15 -13.72
C THR A 338 -21.42 -3.84 -13.27
N ASN A 339 -20.52 -3.89 -12.28
CA ASN A 339 -19.83 -2.72 -11.77
C ASN A 339 -18.34 -3.03 -11.49
N ASN A 340 -17.55 -1.98 -11.33
CA ASN A 340 -16.17 -2.10 -10.90
C ASN A 340 -16.09 -2.13 -9.38
N VAL A 341 -15.55 -3.22 -8.83
CA VAL A 341 -15.35 -3.41 -7.40
C VAL A 341 -13.85 -3.34 -7.10
N GLY A 342 -13.48 -2.62 -6.05
CA GLY A 342 -12.11 -2.55 -5.55
C GLY A 342 -11.74 -3.83 -4.80
N TYR A 343 -10.56 -4.37 -5.13
CA TYR A 343 -9.98 -5.54 -4.47
C TYR A 343 -8.58 -5.22 -3.94
N SER A 344 -8.24 -5.76 -2.79
CA SER A 344 -6.87 -5.73 -2.30
C SER A 344 -5.93 -6.44 -3.29
N GLU A 345 -4.88 -5.76 -3.73
CA GLU A 345 -3.86 -6.37 -4.60
C GLU A 345 -3.16 -7.55 -3.90
N ARG A 346 -3.07 -7.52 -2.58
CA ARG A 346 -2.30 -8.47 -1.77
C ARG A 346 -3.06 -9.73 -1.41
N THR A 347 -4.30 -9.59 -0.95
CA THR A 347 -5.14 -10.70 -0.50
C THR A 347 -6.14 -11.17 -1.56
N GLY A 348 -6.45 -10.29 -2.53
CA GLY A 348 -7.43 -10.55 -3.58
C GLY A 348 -8.89 -10.50 -3.12
N VAL A 349 -9.16 -10.03 -1.89
CA VAL A 349 -10.53 -9.85 -1.38
C VAL A 349 -11.06 -8.47 -1.73
N ALA A 350 -12.39 -8.34 -1.83
CA ALA A 350 -13.02 -7.04 -2.01
C ALA A 350 -12.79 -6.17 -0.76
N ILE A 351 -12.34 -4.93 -0.98
CA ILE A 351 -12.11 -3.97 0.10
C ILE A 351 -13.43 -3.47 0.70
N GLU A 352 -13.36 -2.91 1.91
CA GLU A 352 -14.44 -2.14 2.53
C GLU A 352 -13.99 -0.70 2.76
N PRO A 353 -14.73 0.30 2.27
CA PRO A 353 -14.57 1.68 2.76
C PRO A 353 -14.89 1.71 4.26
N LYS A 354 -13.97 2.21 5.08
CA LYS A 354 -14.09 2.21 6.53
C LYS A 354 -13.55 3.51 7.12
N LEU A 355 -14.31 4.12 8.04
CA LEU A 355 -13.79 5.22 8.86
C LEU A 355 -12.82 4.67 9.88
N SER A 356 -11.59 5.12 9.84
CA SER A 356 -10.54 4.63 10.74
C SER A 356 -9.59 5.74 11.16
N MET A 357 -9.14 5.66 12.41
CA MET A 357 -8.09 6.52 12.95
C MET A 357 -6.74 6.03 12.47
N GLN A 358 -6.11 6.74 11.55
CA GLN A 358 -4.87 6.34 10.89
C GLN A 358 -3.84 7.48 10.93
N TRP A 359 -2.58 7.16 10.60
CA TRP A 359 -1.53 8.12 10.36
C TRP A 359 -1.44 8.45 8.87
N PHE A 360 -1.33 9.73 8.56
CA PHE A 360 -1.27 10.23 7.19
C PHE A 360 -0.08 11.14 7.01
N LEU A 361 0.49 11.10 5.79
CA LEU A 361 1.45 12.08 5.30
C LEU A 361 0.76 12.99 4.29
N SER A 362 0.79 14.30 4.55
CA SER A 362 0.32 15.31 3.60
C SER A 362 1.27 15.42 2.43
N MET A 363 0.78 15.12 1.22
CA MET A 363 1.63 14.94 0.05
C MET A 363 1.75 16.18 -0.84
N GLU A 364 0.83 17.12 -0.74
CA GLU A 364 0.72 18.27 -1.65
C GLU A 364 2.02 19.08 -1.75
N LYS A 365 2.61 19.44 -0.61
CA LYS A 365 3.86 20.22 -0.58
C LYS A 365 5.05 19.46 -1.15
N LEU A 366 5.12 18.15 -0.91
CA LEU A 366 6.20 17.28 -1.38
C LEU A 366 6.09 17.02 -2.89
N ALA A 367 4.86 17.00 -3.41
CA ALA A 367 4.59 16.72 -4.81
C ALA A 367 5.04 17.83 -5.77
N GLY A 368 5.00 19.08 -5.37
CA GLY A 368 5.31 20.23 -6.22
C GLY A 368 6.68 20.12 -6.91
N PRO A 369 7.80 20.13 -6.16
CA PRO A 369 9.15 20.00 -6.72
C PRO A 369 9.34 18.70 -7.52
N ALA A 370 8.79 17.58 -7.03
CA ALA A 370 8.89 16.28 -7.69
C ALA A 370 8.16 16.26 -9.05
N THR A 371 7.03 16.95 -9.16
CA THR A 371 6.29 17.09 -10.42
C THR A 371 7.09 17.90 -11.42
N GLN A 372 7.60 19.05 -11.00
CA GLN A 372 8.37 19.95 -11.84
C GLN A 372 9.62 19.28 -12.42
N ALA A 373 10.39 18.57 -11.61
CA ALA A 373 11.60 17.87 -12.02
C ALA A 373 11.39 16.90 -13.20
N VAL A 374 10.26 16.18 -13.21
CA VAL A 374 9.90 15.29 -14.31
C VAL A 374 9.36 16.05 -15.51
N LEU A 375 8.53 17.06 -15.30
CA LEU A 375 7.94 17.84 -16.39
C LEU A 375 8.98 18.66 -17.17
N GLU A 376 10.01 19.16 -16.50
CA GLU A 376 11.12 19.91 -17.09
C GLU A 376 12.26 19.02 -17.60
N ASN A 377 12.12 17.69 -17.52
CA ASN A 377 13.13 16.70 -17.92
C ASN A 377 14.44 16.77 -17.12
N GLU A 378 14.43 17.30 -15.92
CA GLU A 378 15.54 17.14 -14.99
C GLU A 378 15.71 15.65 -14.63
N ILE A 379 14.58 14.95 -14.46
CA ILE A 379 14.50 13.48 -14.40
C ILE A 379 13.80 12.98 -15.66
N LYS A 380 14.46 12.13 -16.44
CA LYS A 380 13.93 11.61 -17.69
C LYS A 380 13.25 10.27 -17.51
N LEU A 381 11.98 10.16 -17.87
CA LEU A 381 11.26 8.89 -17.91
C LEU A 381 11.42 8.24 -19.30
N VAL A 382 11.83 6.98 -19.33
CA VAL A 382 12.08 6.22 -20.57
C VAL A 382 11.24 4.94 -20.54
N PRO A 383 10.26 4.79 -21.46
CA PRO A 383 9.86 5.73 -22.51
C PRO A 383 9.06 6.94 -21.98
N GLU A 384 9.17 8.06 -22.67
CA GLU A 384 8.60 9.34 -22.27
C GLU A 384 7.07 9.34 -22.10
N LYS A 385 6.36 8.41 -22.74
CA LYS A 385 4.90 8.25 -22.61
C LYS A 385 4.40 8.21 -21.15
N TYR A 386 5.23 7.72 -20.23
CA TYR A 386 4.89 7.65 -18.80
C TYR A 386 4.87 9.00 -18.09
N LYS A 387 5.39 10.05 -18.73
CA LYS A 387 5.35 11.42 -18.21
C LYS A 387 3.92 11.93 -18.03
N ASN A 388 3.01 11.59 -18.95
CA ASN A 388 1.61 11.98 -18.83
C ASN A 388 0.91 11.25 -17.68
N THR A 389 1.21 9.95 -17.49
CA THR A 389 0.69 9.17 -16.36
C THR A 389 1.19 9.74 -15.05
N TYR A 390 2.49 10.05 -14.96
CA TYR A 390 3.10 10.69 -13.80
C TYR A 390 2.43 12.03 -13.46
N ARG A 391 2.29 12.93 -14.47
CA ARG A 391 1.62 14.23 -14.31
C ARG A 391 0.22 14.07 -13.74
N HIS A 392 -0.62 13.26 -14.38
CA HIS A 392 -2.01 13.08 -13.96
C HIS A 392 -2.16 12.70 -12.49
N TRP A 393 -1.29 11.83 -12.01
CA TRP A 393 -1.32 11.42 -10.62
C TRP A 393 -0.81 12.50 -9.67
N MET A 394 0.29 13.13 -10.00
CA MET A 394 0.90 14.16 -9.15
C MET A 394 0.00 15.39 -8.99
N GLU A 395 -0.76 15.75 -10.05
CA GLU A 395 -1.74 16.84 -10.03
C GLU A 395 -3.00 16.49 -9.21
N ASN A 396 -3.26 15.21 -8.97
CA ASN A 396 -4.42 14.71 -8.20
C ASN A 396 -4.00 13.94 -6.94
N ILE A 397 -2.82 14.23 -6.42
CA ILE A 397 -2.27 13.49 -5.28
C ILE A 397 -3.10 13.72 -4.02
N LYS A 398 -3.32 12.62 -3.29
CA LYS A 398 -4.01 12.63 -1.99
C LYS A 398 -3.03 12.37 -0.87
N ASP A 399 -3.46 12.65 0.36
CA ASP A 399 -2.69 12.30 1.55
C ASP A 399 -2.48 10.78 1.64
N TRP A 400 -1.26 10.39 1.96
CA TRP A 400 -0.86 9.00 2.01
C TRP A 400 -1.12 8.40 3.39
N CYS A 401 -2.00 7.38 3.48
CA CYS A 401 -2.17 6.59 4.69
C CYS A 401 -0.93 5.72 4.90
N ILE A 402 -0.14 6.04 5.92
CA ILE A 402 1.16 5.41 6.19
C ILE A 402 1.13 4.37 7.31
N SER A 403 0.02 4.20 8.02
CA SER A 403 -0.12 3.19 9.07
C SER A 403 -0.73 1.89 8.56
N ARG A 404 -0.25 0.77 9.12
CA ARG A 404 -0.74 -0.59 8.84
C ARG A 404 -0.90 -1.36 10.16
N GLN A 405 -2.03 -2.04 10.31
CA GLN A 405 -2.38 -2.84 11.50
C GLN A 405 -1.71 -4.22 11.41
N LEU A 406 -0.39 -4.22 11.33
CA LEU A 406 0.47 -5.38 11.17
C LEU A 406 1.50 -5.44 12.31
N TRP A 407 2.18 -6.58 12.44
CA TRP A 407 3.32 -6.70 13.35
C TRP A 407 4.67 -6.62 12.62
N TRP A 408 4.71 -7.01 11.33
CA TRP A 408 5.92 -7.01 10.52
C TRP A 408 6.12 -5.68 9.79
N GLY A 409 7.05 -4.87 10.26
CA GLY A 409 7.39 -3.55 9.73
C GLY A 409 8.04 -2.65 10.79
N GLN A 410 8.42 -1.44 10.39
CA GLN A 410 8.89 -0.41 11.34
C GLN A 410 7.70 0.06 12.19
N ARG A 411 7.78 -0.19 13.50
CA ARG A 411 6.74 0.23 14.45
C ARG A 411 6.68 1.75 14.52
N ILE A 412 5.46 2.31 14.50
CA ILE A 412 5.26 3.76 14.53
C ILE A 412 5.83 4.35 15.83
N PRO A 413 6.67 5.41 15.73
CA PRO A 413 7.37 5.99 16.87
C PRO A 413 6.50 7.00 17.63
N ALA A 414 5.29 6.59 18.00
CA ALA A 414 4.35 7.36 18.81
C ALA A 414 4.04 6.63 20.11
N TRP A 415 4.02 7.37 21.24
CA TRP A 415 3.74 6.82 22.56
C TRP A 415 2.56 7.55 23.19
N TYR A 416 1.57 6.78 23.61
CA TYR A 416 0.34 7.27 24.22
C TYR A 416 0.53 7.44 25.73
N LEU A 417 0.02 8.58 26.26
CA LEU A 417 0.06 8.90 27.67
C LEU A 417 -1.19 8.34 28.38
N PRO A 418 -1.09 8.00 29.69
CA PRO A 418 -2.22 7.46 30.46
C PRO A 418 -3.45 8.39 30.50
N GLN A 419 -3.20 9.71 30.56
CA GLN A 419 -4.24 10.74 30.61
C GLN A 419 -4.79 11.12 29.21
N GLY A 420 -4.35 10.43 28.16
CA GLY A 420 -4.70 10.73 26.77
C GLY A 420 -3.66 11.59 26.05
N GLY A 421 -3.78 11.61 24.72
CA GLY A 421 -2.79 12.19 23.84
C GLY A 421 -1.56 11.29 23.64
N TYR A 422 -0.61 11.77 22.84
CA TYR A 422 0.60 11.03 22.49
C TYR A 422 1.78 11.99 22.29
N VAL A 423 2.98 11.44 22.28
CA VAL A 423 4.23 12.08 21.84
C VAL A 423 4.86 11.26 20.73
N VAL A 424 5.59 11.93 19.85
CA VAL A 424 6.39 11.28 18.79
C VAL A 424 7.87 11.46 19.14
N ALA A 425 8.60 10.35 19.14
CA ALA A 425 10.00 10.34 19.55
C ALA A 425 10.75 9.18 18.88
N LEU A 426 12.04 9.33 18.67
CA LEU A 426 12.87 8.33 17.99
C LEU A 426 12.99 7.02 18.79
N ASN A 427 13.01 7.14 20.11
CA ASN A 427 13.16 6.01 21.03
C ASN A 427 12.36 6.23 22.33
N ALA A 428 12.33 5.21 23.18
CA ALA A 428 11.55 5.20 24.40
C ALA A 428 12.03 6.25 25.44
N ASP A 429 13.34 6.50 25.54
CA ASP A 429 13.88 7.46 26.48
C ASP A 429 13.48 8.89 26.12
N GLU A 430 13.62 9.27 24.85
CA GLU A 430 13.16 10.55 24.31
C GLU A 430 11.63 10.68 24.45
N ALA A 431 10.88 9.59 24.26
CA ALA A 431 9.44 9.58 24.44
C ALA A 431 9.05 9.88 25.89
N LEU A 432 9.77 9.33 26.87
CA LEU A 432 9.53 9.58 28.28
C LEU A 432 9.83 11.05 28.64
N GLU A 433 10.90 11.61 28.14
CA GLU A 433 11.23 13.04 28.34
C GLU A 433 10.13 13.96 27.78
N LYS A 434 9.73 13.72 26.52
CA LYS A 434 8.66 14.47 25.86
C LYS A 434 7.30 14.28 26.57
N ALA A 435 7.00 13.07 27.08
CA ALA A 435 5.77 12.77 27.80
C ALA A 435 5.71 13.52 29.14
N ARG A 436 6.80 13.54 29.91
CA ARG A 436 6.92 14.30 31.17
C ARG A 436 6.75 15.81 30.93
N ALA A 437 7.41 16.32 29.90
CA ALA A 437 7.29 17.74 29.53
C ALA A 437 5.86 18.10 29.11
N LYS A 438 5.19 17.22 28.33
CA LYS A 438 3.83 17.47 27.84
C LYS A 438 2.77 17.36 28.94
N SER A 439 2.91 16.39 29.83
CA SER A 439 1.93 16.16 30.93
C SER A 439 2.16 17.04 32.15
N GLY A 440 3.38 17.55 32.34
CA GLY A 440 3.82 18.19 33.59
C GLY A 440 4.07 17.20 34.74
N ASP A 441 4.01 15.89 34.48
CA ASP A 441 4.16 14.82 35.46
C ASP A 441 5.57 14.19 35.37
N ALA A 442 6.45 14.59 36.28
CA ALA A 442 7.81 14.08 36.37
C ALA A 442 7.88 12.62 36.89
N SER A 443 6.79 12.09 37.46
CA SER A 443 6.75 10.74 38.01
C SER A 443 6.51 9.65 36.96
N LEU A 444 6.09 10.01 35.74
CA LEU A 444 5.90 9.07 34.63
C LEU A 444 7.13 8.21 34.40
N THR A 445 6.90 6.93 34.14
CA THR A 445 7.91 5.93 33.78
C THR A 445 7.65 5.37 32.38
N LEU A 446 8.56 4.61 31.81
CA LEU A 446 8.35 3.94 30.53
C LEU A 446 7.19 2.92 30.57
N ALA A 447 6.91 2.34 31.73
CA ALA A 447 5.80 1.40 31.91
C ALA A 447 4.42 2.07 31.79
N ASP A 448 4.35 3.39 31.97
CA ASP A 448 3.12 4.17 31.84
C ASP A 448 2.84 4.55 30.39
N LEU A 449 3.82 4.44 29.51
CA LEU A 449 3.70 4.78 28.09
C LEU A 449 3.41 3.53 27.24
N ARG A 450 2.47 3.65 26.32
CA ARG A 450 2.16 2.59 25.35
C ARG A 450 2.54 3.03 23.95
N GLN A 451 3.54 2.39 23.35
CA GLN A 451 3.89 2.63 21.95
C GLN A 451 2.75 2.20 21.03
N ASP A 452 2.55 2.92 19.92
CA ASP A 452 1.61 2.56 18.87
C ASP A 452 1.80 1.11 18.43
N GLU A 453 0.71 0.37 18.22
CA GLU A 453 0.78 -1.04 17.81
C GLU A 453 0.97 -1.20 16.31
N ASP A 454 0.66 -0.17 15.54
CA ASP A 454 0.75 -0.22 14.09
C ASP A 454 2.20 -0.07 13.61
N VAL A 455 2.43 -0.51 12.38
CA VAL A 455 3.69 -0.33 11.68
C VAL A 455 3.51 0.61 10.49
N LEU A 456 4.61 1.10 9.95
CA LEU A 456 4.62 1.94 8.75
C LEU A 456 4.42 1.09 7.48
N ASP A 457 3.78 1.70 6.49
CA ASP A 457 3.71 1.17 5.13
C ASP A 457 5.12 0.87 4.60
N THR A 458 5.28 -0.28 3.94
CA THR A 458 6.58 -0.69 3.36
C THR A 458 7.17 0.39 2.44
N TRP A 459 6.32 1.11 1.71
CA TRP A 459 6.75 2.18 0.82
C TRP A 459 7.33 3.40 1.57
N PHE A 460 6.97 3.58 2.86
CA PHE A 460 7.55 4.63 3.71
C PHE A 460 9.00 4.31 4.14
N SER A 461 9.46 3.10 3.94
CA SER A 461 10.90 2.76 4.06
C SER A 461 11.60 2.82 2.71
N SER A 462 11.00 2.23 1.67
CA SER A 462 11.65 2.10 0.37
C SER A 462 11.73 3.41 -0.43
N TRP A 463 10.93 4.43 -0.12
CA TRP A 463 11.06 5.76 -0.74
C TRP A 463 12.37 6.48 -0.39
N LEU A 464 13.01 6.07 0.72
CA LEU A 464 14.31 6.60 1.15
C LEU A 464 15.49 5.84 0.51
N TRP A 465 15.23 4.80 -0.30
CA TRP A 465 16.23 3.84 -0.73
C TRP A 465 17.50 4.46 -1.32
N PRO A 466 17.45 5.41 -2.29
CA PRO A 466 18.65 6.03 -2.84
C PRO A 466 19.49 6.81 -1.83
N ILE A 467 18.89 7.23 -0.71
CA ILE A 467 19.56 8.01 0.35
C ILE A 467 20.00 7.08 1.46
N SER A 468 19.12 6.18 1.91
CA SER A 468 19.35 5.36 3.09
C SER A 468 20.39 4.25 2.89
N VAL A 469 20.56 3.73 1.66
CA VAL A 469 21.60 2.73 1.35
C VAL A 469 23.02 3.30 1.50
N PHE A 470 23.17 4.61 1.41
CA PHE A 470 24.41 5.34 1.66
C PHE A 470 24.40 6.08 3.01
N ASP A 471 23.48 5.69 3.89
CA ASP A 471 23.34 6.26 5.24
C ASP A 471 23.14 7.79 5.28
N GLY A 472 22.57 8.35 4.22
CA GLY A 472 22.46 9.80 4.02
C GLY A 472 21.38 10.50 4.86
N ILE A 473 20.53 9.75 5.60
CA ILE A 473 19.58 10.32 6.58
C ILE A 473 20.23 10.49 7.95
N ARG A 474 20.96 9.46 8.44
CA ARG A 474 21.62 9.52 9.75
C ARG A 474 22.90 10.37 9.71
N HIS A 475 23.62 10.28 8.61
CA HIS A 475 24.89 10.97 8.37
C HIS A 475 24.87 11.70 7.03
N PRO A 476 24.17 12.85 6.91
CA PRO A 476 23.87 13.51 5.64
C PRO A 476 25.10 14.02 4.87
N ASN A 477 26.26 14.10 5.50
CA ASN A 477 27.52 14.58 4.92
C ASN A 477 28.61 13.50 4.90
N ASN A 478 28.22 12.20 4.92
CA ASN A 478 29.21 11.13 4.82
C ASN A 478 29.75 10.98 3.38
N LYS A 479 30.92 10.37 3.23
CA LYS A 479 31.61 10.26 1.93
C LYS A 479 30.82 9.48 0.88
N ASP A 480 30.07 8.47 1.29
CA ASP A 480 29.31 7.64 0.35
C ASP A 480 28.16 8.42 -0.26
N ILE A 481 27.36 9.13 0.56
CA ILE A 481 26.23 9.91 0.04
C ILE A 481 26.72 11.08 -0.83
N GLU A 482 27.82 11.73 -0.49
CA GLU A 482 28.39 12.81 -1.29
C GLU A 482 28.95 12.35 -2.63
N TYR A 483 29.39 11.08 -2.71
CA TYR A 483 29.99 10.54 -3.92
C TYR A 483 28.98 9.81 -4.83
N TYR A 484 28.08 9.00 -4.25
CA TYR A 484 27.18 8.12 -5.01
C TYR A 484 25.80 8.73 -5.28
N TYR A 485 25.42 9.80 -4.62
CA TYR A 485 24.15 10.48 -4.81
C TYR A 485 24.35 11.83 -5.52
N PRO A 486 23.48 12.22 -6.47
CA PRO A 486 22.35 11.45 -6.99
C PRO A 486 22.81 10.20 -7.77
N THR A 487 21.99 9.13 -7.72
CA THR A 487 22.25 7.94 -8.52
C THR A 487 22.02 8.22 -10.01
N ASN A 488 22.52 7.39 -10.92
CA ASN A 488 22.46 7.69 -12.35
C ASN A 488 21.14 7.22 -12.95
N ASP A 489 20.85 5.94 -12.85
CA ASP A 489 19.71 5.31 -13.51
C ASP A 489 18.92 4.47 -12.51
N LEU A 490 17.61 4.56 -12.61
CA LEU A 490 16.66 3.66 -11.94
C LEU A 490 16.01 2.77 -12.99
N VAL A 491 16.05 1.45 -12.82
CA VAL A 491 15.40 0.51 -13.72
C VAL A 491 14.29 -0.21 -12.96
N THR A 492 13.03 -0.02 -13.36
CA THR A 492 11.88 -0.55 -12.63
C THR A 492 10.68 -0.86 -13.53
N GLY A 493 9.63 -1.46 -12.99
CA GLY A 493 8.36 -1.64 -13.67
C GLY A 493 7.50 -0.37 -13.64
N PRO A 494 6.69 -0.11 -14.67
CA PRO A 494 5.82 1.05 -14.70
C PRO A 494 4.66 0.97 -13.69
N ASP A 495 4.37 -0.21 -13.19
CA ASP A 495 3.33 -0.48 -12.20
C ASP A 495 3.64 0.08 -10.81
N ILE A 496 4.89 0.48 -10.54
CA ILE A 496 5.30 1.09 -9.29
C ILE A 496 5.76 2.54 -9.43
N ILE A 497 5.32 3.25 -10.48
CA ILE A 497 5.61 4.68 -10.66
C ILE A 497 5.19 5.47 -9.43
N PHE A 498 3.98 5.24 -8.91
CA PHE A 498 3.45 5.96 -7.74
C PHE A 498 3.97 5.45 -6.43
N PHE A 499 3.93 4.13 -6.29
CA PHE A 499 4.36 3.47 -5.06
C PHE A 499 5.82 3.80 -4.69
N TRP A 500 6.68 3.93 -5.70
CA TRP A 500 8.11 4.02 -5.45
C TRP A 500 8.79 5.19 -6.14
N VAL A 501 8.68 5.31 -7.47
CA VAL A 501 9.43 6.31 -8.24
C VAL A 501 9.10 7.73 -7.80
N ALA A 502 7.82 8.10 -7.79
CA ALA A 502 7.37 9.44 -7.40
C ALA A 502 7.74 9.75 -5.95
N ARG A 503 7.57 8.77 -5.06
CA ARG A 503 7.88 8.93 -3.63
C ARG A 503 9.38 9.09 -3.40
N MET A 504 10.25 8.36 -4.11
CA MET A 504 11.70 8.59 -4.04
C MET A 504 12.10 9.99 -4.53
N ILE A 505 11.45 10.50 -5.57
CA ILE A 505 11.71 11.85 -6.06
C ILE A 505 11.34 12.88 -4.99
N MET A 506 10.17 12.73 -4.34
CA MET A 506 9.76 13.59 -3.22
C MET A 506 10.77 13.55 -2.07
N ALA A 507 11.21 12.36 -1.66
CA ALA A 507 12.21 12.19 -0.60
C ALA A 507 13.56 12.82 -0.97
N GLY A 508 13.96 12.73 -2.25
CA GLY A 508 15.18 13.36 -2.74
C GLY A 508 15.17 14.87 -2.57
N TYR A 509 14.09 15.52 -3.01
CA TYR A 509 13.96 16.98 -2.86
C TYR A 509 13.78 17.40 -1.40
N GLU A 510 13.05 16.64 -0.59
CA GLU A 510 12.85 16.97 0.83
C GLU A 510 14.14 16.84 1.66
N TYR A 511 14.93 15.79 1.44
CA TYR A 511 16.06 15.47 2.32
C TYR A 511 17.44 15.79 1.72
N ARG A 512 17.52 15.96 0.40
CA ARG A 512 18.78 16.29 -0.31
C ARG A 512 18.72 17.59 -1.10
N GLY A 513 17.51 18.14 -1.32
CA GLY A 513 17.31 19.34 -2.13
C GLY A 513 17.56 19.13 -3.63
N GLU A 514 17.70 17.87 -4.07
CA GLU A 514 17.98 17.52 -5.45
C GLU A 514 17.38 16.16 -5.85
N LYS A 515 17.37 15.87 -7.15
CA LYS A 515 16.85 14.62 -7.71
C LYS A 515 17.59 13.38 -7.17
N PRO A 516 16.89 12.26 -6.94
CA PRO A 516 17.52 11.02 -6.48
C PRO A 516 18.20 10.23 -7.61
N PHE A 517 17.84 10.47 -8.87
CA PHE A 517 18.38 9.80 -10.07
C PHE A 517 18.17 10.64 -11.33
N GLY A 518 18.99 10.41 -12.36
CA GLY A 518 18.89 11.15 -13.63
C GLY A 518 17.83 10.59 -14.59
N HIS A 519 17.74 9.25 -14.68
CA HIS A 519 16.81 8.57 -15.59
C HIS A 519 16.04 7.46 -14.88
N VAL A 520 14.83 7.20 -15.38
CA VAL A 520 14.00 6.06 -14.98
C VAL A 520 13.67 5.23 -16.21
N TYR A 521 14.22 4.03 -16.29
CA TYR A 521 13.93 3.07 -17.35
C TYR A 521 12.83 2.11 -16.91
N PHE A 522 11.68 2.19 -17.58
CA PHE A 522 10.57 1.30 -17.33
C PHE A 522 10.67 0.05 -18.20
N THR A 523 10.80 -1.10 -17.54
CA THR A 523 10.85 -2.40 -18.21
C THR A 523 9.45 -2.87 -18.63
N GLY A 524 9.38 -3.75 -19.63
CA GLY A 524 8.15 -4.47 -19.92
C GLY A 524 7.74 -5.36 -18.75
N ILE A 525 6.42 -5.52 -18.56
CA ILE A 525 5.88 -6.46 -17.59
C ILE A 525 5.81 -7.85 -18.22
N VAL A 526 6.60 -8.77 -17.69
CA VAL A 526 6.58 -10.17 -18.15
C VAL A 526 5.27 -10.81 -17.74
N ARG A 527 4.61 -11.47 -18.70
CA ARG A 527 3.31 -12.12 -18.52
C ARG A 527 3.42 -13.62 -18.82
N ASP A 528 2.54 -14.40 -18.22
CA ASP A 528 2.40 -15.81 -18.55
C ASP A 528 1.67 -16.02 -19.91
N LYS A 529 1.55 -17.26 -20.33
CA LYS A 529 0.93 -17.63 -21.61
C LYS A 529 -0.56 -17.24 -21.75
N ILE A 530 -1.22 -16.93 -20.65
CA ILE A 530 -2.62 -16.47 -20.64
C ILE A 530 -2.75 -14.98 -20.32
N GLY A 531 -1.63 -14.23 -20.40
CA GLY A 531 -1.60 -12.79 -20.29
C GLY A 531 -1.58 -12.23 -18.86
N ARG A 532 -1.50 -13.07 -17.82
CA ARG A 532 -1.41 -12.59 -16.43
C ARG A 532 0.01 -12.10 -16.13
N LYS A 533 0.13 -11.00 -15.36
CA LYS A 533 1.41 -10.54 -14.84
C LYS A 533 2.09 -11.66 -14.05
N MET A 534 3.36 -11.93 -14.34
CA MET A 534 4.13 -12.89 -13.56
C MET A 534 4.30 -12.41 -12.12
N SER A 535 4.07 -13.31 -11.20
CA SER A 535 4.27 -13.12 -9.77
C SER A 535 4.96 -14.34 -9.16
N LYS A 536 5.51 -14.21 -7.96
CA LYS A 536 6.20 -15.32 -7.31
C LYS A 536 5.37 -16.61 -7.21
N PRO A 537 4.06 -16.60 -6.91
CA PRO A 537 3.22 -17.81 -6.96
C PRO A 537 3.03 -18.38 -8.36
N VAL A 538 2.96 -17.54 -9.40
CA VAL A 538 2.69 -17.96 -10.78
C VAL A 538 3.92 -18.57 -11.45
N SER A 539 5.13 -18.21 -11.03
CA SER A 539 6.36 -18.73 -11.62
C SER A 539 6.57 -20.25 -11.40
N TYR A 540 6.00 -20.81 -10.35
CA TYR A 540 6.09 -22.25 -10.06
C TYR A 540 5.30 -23.14 -11.03
N THR A 541 4.23 -22.63 -11.60
CA THR A 541 3.32 -23.44 -12.46
C THR A 541 3.75 -23.51 -13.92
N HIS A 542 4.75 -22.72 -14.37
CA HIS A 542 5.05 -22.54 -15.80
C HIS A 542 6.55 -22.54 -16.15
N LEU A 543 7.45 -22.88 -15.26
CA LEU A 543 8.90 -23.00 -15.53
C LEU A 543 9.34 -24.41 -15.96
N THR A 544 8.44 -25.32 -16.23
CA THR A 544 8.76 -26.44 -17.09
C THR A 544 8.76 -25.92 -18.53
N LEU A 545 9.94 -25.58 -19.04
CA LEU A 545 10.13 -25.47 -20.49
C LEU A 545 9.58 -26.74 -21.11
N PRO A 546 8.71 -26.65 -22.12
CA PRO A 546 8.34 -27.84 -22.86
C PRO A 546 9.63 -28.42 -23.47
N THR A 547 9.93 -29.65 -23.13
CA THR A 547 11.10 -30.41 -23.58
C THR A 547 11.17 -30.59 -25.09
N ASN A 548 10.31 -29.93 -25.87
CA ASN A 548 10.17 -30.02 -27.30
C ASN A 548 10.08 -28.69 -28.05
N SER A 549 10.64 -27.61 -27.56
CA SER A 549 10.82 -26.43 -28.42
C SER A 549 12.05 -26.64 -29.30
N ARG A 550 11.83 -27.08 -30.55
CA ARG A 550 12.79 -26.86 -31.63
C ARG A 550 12.89 -25.34 -31.83
N VAL A 551 14.03 -24.77 -31.52
CA VAL A 551 14.47 -23.47 -32.04
C VAL A 551 15.21 -23.77 -33.31
#